data_4b537eac79fa0d85864e8c2e539ebad6
#
_entry.id   4b537eac79fa0d85864e8c2e539ebad6
#
_cell.length_a   1.000
_cell.length_b   1.000
_cell.length_c   1.000
_cell.angle_alpha   90.00
_cell.angle_beta   90.00
_cell.angle_gamma   90.00
#
_symmetry.space_group_name_H-M   'P 1'
#
loop_
_entity.id
_entity.type
_entity.pdbx_description
1 polymer ?
#
loop_
_entity_poly.entity_id
_entity_poly.type
_entity_poly.pdbx_seq_one_letter_code
_entity_poly.pdbx_strand_id
1 'polypeptide(L)'
;MLEVRNLEVTYGDFAAVRGLSFDVGARDLVTIIGANGAGKSTTLRSIMGLLRPRAGQICFEGKDITAEPAHVRARHGISLVPEGRRILPDLSVEENLRLGGYSLMDPKEVRSALERAYTLFPKLHERAGQRGKTLSGG
;
A
#
# COMPACT_ATOMS: atom_id res chain seq x y z
N MET A 1 9.71 8.79 -8.11
CA MET A 1 10.66 7.67 -8.17
C MET A 1 10.89 7.12 -6.76
N LEU A 2 10.95 5.80 -6.59
CA LEU A 2 11.26 5.15 -5.31
C LEU A 2 12.69 4.60 -5.38
N GLU A 3 13.49 4.86 -4.36
CA GLU A 3 14.85 4.33 -4.20
C GLU A 3 14.95 3.61 -2.87
N VAL A 4 15.45 2.39 -2.91
CA VAL A 4 15.75 1.57 -1.73
C VAL A 4 17.23 1.25 -1.73
N ARG A 5 17.93 1.54 -0.65
CA ARG A 5 19.38 1.37 -0.52
C ARG A 5 19.72 0.57 0.73
N ASN A 6 20.39 -0.55 0.54
CA ASN A 6 20.91 -1.43 1.60
C ASN A 6 19.87 -1.71 2.70
N LEU A 7 18.63 -1.96 2.31
CA LEU A 7 17.52 -2.19 3.24
C LEU A 7 17.76 -3.46 4.06
N GLU A 8 17.76 -3.31 5.38
CA GLU A 8 17.81 -4.42 6.33
C GLU A 8 16.59 -4.39 7.24
N VAL A 9 15.87 -5.52 7.33
CA VAL A 9 14.70 -5.65 8.19
C VAL A 9 14.80 -6.94 9.00
N THR A 10 14.59 -6.82 10.31
CA THR A 10 14.66 -7.96 11.23
C THR A 10 13.37 -8.13 12.02
N TYR A 11 13.05 -9.37 12.40
CA TYR A 11 12.06 -9.74 13.40
C TYR A 11 12.79 -10.37 14.57
N GLY A 12 13.02 -9.61 15.64
CA GLY A 12 13.97 -10.02 16.68
C GLY A 12 15.35 -10.27 16.06
N ASP A 13 15.88 -11.46 16.28
CA ASP A 13 17.21 -11.86 15.74
C ASP A 13 17.15 -12.38 14.30
N PHE A 14 15.96 -12.59 13.76
CA PHE A 14 15.80 -13.11 12.39
C PHE A 14 15.86 -11.98 11.36
N ALA A 15 16.89 -11.99 10.49
CA ALA A 15 17.02 -11.04 9.39
C ALA A 15 16.17 -11.51 8.19
N ALA A 16 15.03 -10.85 7.99
CA ALA A 16 14.11 -11.15 6.89
C ALA A 16 14.49 -10.49 5.57
N VAL A 17 15.18 -9.33 5.60
CA VAL A 17 15.74 -8.64 4.44
C VAL A 17 17.17 -8.25 4.79
N ARG A 18 18.11 -8.48 3.86
CA ARG A 18 19.53 -8.26 4.07
C ARG A 18 20.14 -7.47 2.94
N GLY A 19 20.37 -6.17 3.14
CA GLY A 19 21.09 -5.31 2.21
C GLY A 19 20.43 -5.16 0.83
N LEU A 20 19.09 -5.19 0.74
CA LEU A 20 18.35 -5.08 -0.50
C LEU A 20 18.43 -3.65 -1.06
N SER A 21 18.80 -3.52 -2.34
CA SER A 21 18.82 -2.25 -3.05
C SER A 21 18.15 -2.38 -4.40
N PHE A 22 17.29 -1.41 -4.77
CA PHE A 22 16.66 -1.31 -6.08
C PHE A 22 16.01 0.07 -6.27
N ASP A 23 15.66 0.37 -7.50
CA ASP A 23 14.99 1.58 -7.91
C ASP A 23 13.70 1.25 -8.65
N VAL A 24 12.69 2.12 -8.50
CA VAL A 24 11.46 2.10 -9.30
C VAL A 24 11.30 3.48 -9.92
N GLY A 25 11.39 3.55 -11.23
CA GLY A 25 11.22 4.77 -12.02
C GLY A 25 9.76 5.21 -12.08
N ALA A 26 9.53 6.38 -12.67
CA ALA A 26 8.17 6.83 -12.95
C ALA A 26 7.53 5.92 -14.03
N ARG A 27 6.34 5.42 -13.77
CA ARG A 27 5.57 4.51 -14.63
C ARG A 27 6.18 3.11 -14.79
N ASP A 28 7.18 2.74 -14.00
CA ASP A 28 7.73 1.40 -14.03
C ASP A 28 6.79 0.40 -13.36
N LEU A 29 6.81 -0.82 -13.88
CA LEU A 29 6.25 -2.01 -13.23
C LEU A 29 7.41 -2.89 -12.79
N VAL A 30 7.64 -2.98 -11.48
CA VAL A 30 8.71 -3.79 -10.89
C VAL A 30 8.11 -4.99 -10.18
N THR A 31 8.67 -6.18 -10.42
CA THR A 31 8.25 -7.43 -9.77
C THR A 31 9.33 -7.94 -8.82
N ILE A 32 8.94 -8.24 -7.58
CA ILE A 32 9.81 -8.91 -6.61
C ILE A 32 9.51 -10.42 -6.66
N ILE A 33 10.50 -11.22 -7.07
CA ILE A 33 10.39 -12.67 -7.18
C ILE A 33 11.23 -13.33 -6.09
N GLY A 34 10.75 -14.44 -5.55
CA GLY A 34 11.45 -15.22 -4.53
C GLY A 34 10.55 -16.25 -3.87
N ALA A 35 11.14 -17.23 -3.20
CA ALA A 35 10.43 -18.25 -2.43
C ALA A 35 9.57 -17.66 -1.29
N ASN A 36 8.67 -18.47 -0.73
CA ASN A 36 7.95 -18.06 0.48
C ASN A 36 8.97 -17.87 1.63
N GLY A 37 8.81 -16.78 2.38
CA GLY A 37 9.78 -16.38 3.40
C GLY A 37 10.98 -15.57 2.90
N ALA A 38 11.15 -15.32 1.59
CA ALA A 38 12.27 -14.55 1.05
C ALA A 38 12.24 -13.02 1.34
N GLY A 39 11.32 -12.53 2.17
CA GLY A 39 11.26 -11.13 2.57
C GLY A 39 10.42 -10.22 1.66
N LYS A 40 9.72 -10.74 0.63
CA LYS A 40 8.92 -9.93 -0.31
C LYS A 40 7.91 -9.03 0.39
N SER A 41 7.02 -9.62 1.19
CA SER A 41 6.00 -8.86 1.94
C SER A 41 6.61 -7.97 3.01
N THR A 42 7.75 -8.37 3.59
CA THR A 42 8.52 -7.56 4.55
C THR A 42 9.06 -6.31 3.90
N THR A 43 9.63 -6.42 2.70
CA THR A 43 10.11 -5.29 1.89
C THR A 43 8.98 -4.30 1.60
N LEU A 44 7.83 -4.78 1.09
CA LEU A 44 6.67 -3.91 0.81
C LEU A 44 6.13 -3.23 2.07
N ARG A 45 6.06 -3.95 3.19
CA ARG A 45 5.65 -3.37 4.49
C ARG A 45 6.63 -2.31 4.98
N SER A 46 7.92 -2.50 4.75
CA SER A 46 8.93 -1.50 5.11
C SER A 46 8.84 -0.26 4.23
N ILE A 47 8.62 -0.41 2.91
CA ILE A 47 8.38 0.71 2.00
C ILE A 47 7.13 1.50 2.42
N MET A 48 6.09 0.81 2.85
CA MET A 48 4.86 1.46 3.34
C MET A 48 5.01 2.10 4.73
N GLY A 49 6.11 1.83 5.48
CA GLY A 49 6.31 2.33 6.84
C GLY A 49 5.53 1.58 7.91
N LEU A 50 5.07 0.37 7.60
CA LEU A 50 4.44 -0.55 8.55
C LEU A 50 5.48 -1.33 9.36
N LEU A 51 6.70 -1.42 8.85
CA LEU A 51 7.86 -2.00 9.52
C LEU A 51 9.02 -1.01 9.43
N ARG A 52 9.66 -0.74 10.55
CA ARG A 52 10.86 0.10 10.58
C ARG A 52 12.07 -0.73 10.19
N PRO A 53 12.85 -0.34 9.17
CA PRO A 53 14.09 -1.02 8.86
C PRO A 53 15.12 -0.86 9.98
N ARG A 54 15.97 -1.88 10.16
CA ARG A 54 17.11 -1.83 11.07
C ARG A 54 18.23 -0.95 10.51
N ALA A 55 18.43 -1.04 9.18
CA ALA A 55 19.43 -0.26 8.44
C ALA A 55 18.96 -0.04 6.99
N GLY A 56 19.67 0.84 6.30
CA GLY A 56 19.36 1.23 4.93
C GLY A 56 18.49 2.48 4.85
N GLN A 57 18.14 2.83 3.63
CA GLN A 57 17.42 4.06 3.32
C GLN A 57 16.32 3.80 2.29
N ILE A 58 15.20 4.50 2.46
CA ILE A 58 14.07 4.51 1.52
C ILE A 58 13.80 5.96 1.16
N CYS A 59 13.98 6.31 -0.12
CA CYS A 59 13.68 7.63 -0.65
C CYS A 59 12.50 7.56 -1.62
N PHE A 60 11.59 8.50 -1.53
CA PHE A 60 10.46 8.67 -2.45
C PHE A 60 10.42 10.10 -2.96
N GLU A 61 10.37 10.27 -4.30
CA GLU A 61 10.42 11.58 -4.97
C GLU A 61 11.59 12.47 -4.47
N GLY A 62 12.77 11.83 -4.24
CA GLY A 62 13.97 12.51 -3.74
C GLY A 62 13.97 12.82 -2.24
N LYS A 63 12.92 12.49 -1.50
CA LYS A 63 12.81 12.71 -0.07
C LYS A 63 13.08 11.42 0.69
N ASP A 64 13.91 11.47 1.72
CA ASP A 64 14.10 10.35 2.65
C ASP A 64 12.85 10.18 3.51
N ILE A 65 12.22 9.03 3.37
CA ILE A 65 11.02 8.64 4.12
C ILE A 65 11.28 7.50 5.10
N THR A 66 12.53 7.09 5.29
CA THR A 66 12.92 5.90 6.07
C THR A 66 12.30 5.88 7.47
N ALA A 67 12.28 7.02 8.14
CA ALA A 67 11.72 7.14 9.50
C ALA A 67 10.24 7.56 9.54
N GLU A 68 9.63 7.88 8.39
CA GLU A 68 8.24 8.35 8.34
C GLU A 68 7.25 7.20 8.59
N PRO A 69 6.20 7.42 9.41
CA PRO A 69 5.17 6.41 9.64
C PRO A 69 4.25 6.24 8.43
N ALA A 70 3.56 5.09 8.36
CA ALA A 70 2.73 4.70 7.22
C ALA A 70 1.69 5.75 6.80
N HIS A 71 1.03 6.42 7.75
CA HIS A 71 0.02 7.44 7.45
C HIS A 71 0.60 8.69 6.78
N VAL A 72 1.86 9.02 7.03
CA VAL A 72 2.56 10.11 6.34
C VAL A 72 2.92 9.69 4.92
N ARG A 73 3.47 8.47 4.76
CA ARG A 73 3.80 7.92 3.42
C ARG A 73 2.55 7.78 2.53
N ALA A 74 1.40 7.43 3.12
CA ALA A 74 0.13 7.41 2.40
C ALA A 74 -0.24 8.79 1.82
N ARG A 75 0.05 9.88 2.54
CA ARG A 75 -0.15 11.25 2.03
C ARG A 75 0.80 11.63 0.89
N HIS A 76 1.97 10.99 0.81
CA HIS A 76 2.87 11.13 -0.34
C HIS A 76 2.41 10.32 -1.56
N GLY A 77 1.31 9.56 -1.45
CA GLY A 77 0.76 8.76 -2.54
C GLY A 77 1.25 7.30 -2.57
N ILE A 78 1.96 6.83 -1.53
CA ILE A 78 2.36 5.44 -1.42
C ILE A 78 1.19 4.63 -0.84
N SER A 79 0.73 3.61 -1.56
CA SER A 79 -0.33 2.72 -1.07
C SER A 79 0.06 1.25 -1.19
N LEU A 80 -0.49 0.42 -0.33
CA LEU A 80 -0.27 -1.02 -0.33
C LEU A 80 -1.61 -1.74 -0.47
N VAL A 81 -1.72 -2.59 -1.48
CA VAL A 81 -2.81 -3.57 -1.56
C VAL A 81 -2.38 -4.80 -0.76
N PRO A 82 -3.00 -5.09 0.39
CA PRO A 82 -2.59 -6.19 1.24
C PRO A 82 -3.05 -7.54 0.68
N GLU A 83 -2.34 -8.59 1.04
CA GLU A 83 -2.79 -9.96 0.81
C GLU A 83 -4.10 -10.25 1.54
N GLY A 84 -4.98 -11.09 0.94
CA GLY A 84 -6.19 -11.58 1.61
C GLY A 84 -7.29 -10.53 1.76
N ARG A 85 -7.81 -10.03 0.67
CA ARG A 85 -9.02 -9.18 0.54
C ARG A 85 -9.24 -8.03 1.54
N ARG A 86 -8.74 -8.04 2.70
CA ARG A 86 -8.78 -7.10 3.84
C ARG A 86 -9.78 -5.92 3.74
N ILE A 87 -10.92 -6.15 3.08
CA ILE A 87 -12.07 -5.25 3.14
C ILE A 87 -12.66 -5.31 4.55
N LEU A 88 -13.23 -4.23 5.01
CA LEU A 88 -13.97 -4.20 6.28
C LEU A 88 -15.35 -4.83 6.05
N PRO A 89 -15.62 -6.02 6.65
CA PRO A 89 -16.76 -6.83 6.27
C PRO A 89 -18.10 -6.20 6.65
N ASP A 90 -18.13 -5.40 7.70
CA ASP A 90 -19.36 -4.76 8.19
C ASP A 90 -19.64 -3.38 7.55
N LEU A 91 -18.66 -2.83 6.85
CA LEU A 91 -18.85 -1.62 6.02
C LEU A 91 -19.44 -1.99 4.66
N SER A 92 -20.19 -1.05 4.08
CA SER A 92 -20.65 -1.15 2.70
C SER A 92 -19.48 -1.03 1.70
N VAL A 93 -19.73 -1.34 0.43
CA VAL A 93 -18.77 -1.14 -0.66
C VAL A 93 -18.33 0.33 -0.72
N GLU A 94 -19.28 1.25 -0.70
CA GLU A 94 -18.97 2.68 -0.74
C GLU A 94 -18.14 3.13 0.46
N GLU A 95 -18.47 2.70 1.68
CA GLU A 95 -17.72 3.03 2.89
C GLU A 95 -16.29 2.48 2.83
N ASN A 96 -16.09 1.25 2.32
CA ASN A 96 -14.76 0.70 2.09
C ASN A 96 -13.96 1.53 1.06
N LEU A 97 -14.58 1.96 -0.04
CA LEU A 97 -13.95 2.82 -1.03
C LEU A 97 -13.58 4.20 -0.46
N ARG A 98 -14.49 4.81 0.31
CA ARG A 98 -14.24 6.10 0.99
C ARG A 98 -13.08 6.00 1.98
N LEU A 99 -12.96 4.88 2.68
CA LEU A 99 -11.84 4.63 3.59
C LEU A 99 -10.50 4.57 2.83
N GLY A 100 -10.48 4.03 1.60
CA GLY A 100 -9.31 4.09 0.71
C GLY A 100 -8.88 5.52 0.36
N GLY A 101 -9.80 6.46 0.38
CA GLY A 101 -9.55 7.90 0.20
C GLY A 101 -9.13 8.66 1.46
N TYR A 102 -8.85 7.98 2.57
CA TYR A 102 -8.55 8.61 3.87
C TYR A 102 -7.34 9.57 3.83
N SER A 103 -6.39 9.34 2.94
CA SER A 103 -5.23 10.23 2.76
C SER A 103 -5.57 11.53 2.01
N LEU A 104 -6.72 11.61 1.34
CA LEU A 104 -7.17 12.81 0.64
C LEU A 104 -7.83 13.76 1.64
N MET A 105 -7.33 15.01 1.68
CA MET A 105 -7.81 16.00 2.66
C MET A 105 -9.05 16.78 2.17
N ASP A 106 -9.22 16.89 0.85
CA ASP A 106 -10.34 17.60 0.26
C ASP A 106 -11.52 16.63 -0.04
N PRO A 107 -12.72 16.89 0.50
CA PRO A 107 -13.92 16.11 0.18
C PRO A 107 -14.25 16.04 -1.33
N LYS A 108 -13.85 17.03 -2.11
CA LYS A 108 -14.01 17.02 -3.57
C LYS A 108 -13.10 15.97 -4.23
N GLU A 109 -11.87 15.85 -3.74
CA GLU A 109 -10.92 14.83 -4.22
C GLU A 109 -11.42 13.42 -3.89
N VAL A 110 -11.96 13.22 -2.68
CA VAL A 110 -12.57 11.93 -2.27
C VAL A 110 -13.73 11.57 -3.20
N ARG A 111 -14.61 12.54 -3.50
CA ARG A 111 -15.74 12.32 -4.43
C ARG A 111 -15.24 11.96 -5.83
N SER A 112 -14.32 12.73 -6.36
CA SER A 112 -13.73 12.46 -7.68
C SER A 112 -13.03 11.11 -7.76
N ALA A 113 -12.32 10.70 -6.69
CA ALA A 113 -11.70 9.39 -6.61
C ALA A 113 -12.74 8.25 -6.59
N LEU A 114 -13.85 8.44 -5.87
CA LEU A 114 -14.97 7.49 -5.83
C LEU A 114 -15.63 7.33 -7.21
N GLU A 115 -15.89 8.44 -7.89
CA GLU A 115 -16.45 8.45 -9.26
C GLU A 115 -15.51 7.71 -10.25
N ARG A 116 -14.21 7.93 -10.16
CA ARG A 116 -13.23 7.18 -10.95
C ARG A 116 -13.26 5.69 -10.64
N ALA A 117 -13.37 5.30 -9.36
CA ALA A 117 -13.47 3.90 -8.96
C ALA A 117 -14.72 3.24 -9.57
N TYR A 118 -15.85 3.91 -9.56
CA TYR A 118 -17.09 3.42 -10.16
C TYR A 118 -17.03 3.36 -11.69
N THR A 119 -16.33 4.28 -12.32
CA THR A 119 -16.09 4.23 -13.78
C THR A 119 -15.23 3.02 -14.16
N LEU A 120 -14.18 2.75 -13.39
CA LEU A 120 -13.30 1.59 -13.63
C LEU A 120 -13.97 0.26 -13.26
N PHE A 121 -14.82 0.26 -12.26
CA PHE A 121 -15.50 -0.93 -11.73
C PHE A 121 -17.00 -0.68 -11.54
N PRO A 122 -17.81 -0.67 -12.63
CA PRO A 122 -19.24 -0.32 -12.55
C PRO A 122 -20.04 -1.19 -11.58
N LYS A 123 -19.66 -2.47 -11.43
CA LYS A 123 -20.30 -3.39 -10.47
C LYS A 123 -20.19 -2.95 -9.01
N LEU A 124 -19.18 -2.15 -8.65
CA LEU A 124 -19.07 -1.59 -7.31
C LEU A 124 -20.11 -0.50 -7.09
N HIS A 125 -20.47 0.26 -8.13
CA HIS A 125 -21.53 1.26 -8.07
C HIS A 125 -22.91 0.60 -7.88
N GLU A 126 -23.21 -0.45 -8.65
CA GLU A 126 -24.45 -1.24 -8.53
C GLU A 126 -24.62 -1.83 -7.11
N ARG A 127 -23.52 -2.10 -6.42
CA ARG A 127 -23.47 -2.72 -5.10
C ARG A 127 -23.01 -1.75 -4.00
N ALA A 128 -23.06 -0.45 -4.23
CA ALA A 128 -22.48 0.56 -3.32
C ALA A 128 -22.95 0.40 -1.86
N GLY A 129 -24.25 0.09 -1.64
CA GLY A 129 -24.82 -0.15 -0.32
C GLY A 129 -24.65 -1.57 0.22
N GLN A 130 -24.11 -2.53 -0.57
CA GLN A 130 -23.95 -3.92 -0.13
C GLN A 130 -22.80 -4.04 0.87
N ARG A 131 -23.00 -4.81 1.96
CA ARG A 131 -21.94 -5.03 2.96
C ARG A 131 -20.80 -5.91 2.42
N GLY A 132 -19.57 -5.59 2.78
CA GLY A 132 -18.36 -6.29 2.34
C GLY A 132 -18.40 -7.79 2.59
N LYS A 133 -18.94 -8.24 3.72
CA LYS A 133 -19.05 -9.67 4.06
C LYS A 133 -19.95 -10.48 3.13
N THR A 134 -20.81 -9.84 2.37
CA THR A 134 -21.72 -10.50 1.43
C THR A 134 -21.20 -10.54 0.00
N LEU A 135 -20.01 -9.95 -0.26
CA LEU A 135 -19.37 -10.00 -1.55
C LEU A 135 -18.71 -11.36 -1.79
N SER A 136 -18.92 -11.91 -2.98
CA SER A 136 -18.20 -13.09 -3.46
C SER A 136 -16.73 -12.76 -3.77
N GLY A 137 -15.94 -13.77 -4.00
CA GLY A 137 -14.49 -13.68 -4.18
C GLY A 137 -13.95 -13.09 -5.49
N GLY A 138 -14.75 -12.42 -6.24
CA GLY A 138 -14.33 -11.81 -7.50
C GLY A 138 -14.74 -10.37 -7.59
#